data_825dcc6fe583e4f31fdade63cdab8c01
#
_entry.id   825dcc6fe583e4f31fdade63cdab8c01
#
_cell.length_a   1.000
_cell.length_b   1.000
_cell.length_c   1.000
_cell.angle_alpha   90.00
_cell.angle_beta   90.00
_cell.angle_gamma   90.00
#
_symmetry.space_group_name_H-M   'P 1'
#
loop_
_entity.id
_entity.type
_entity.pdbx_description
1 polymer ?
#
loop_
_entity_poly.entity_id
_entity_poly.type
_entity_poly.pdbx_seq_one_letter_code
_entity_poly.pdbx_strand_id
1 'polypeptide(L)'
;MSALLAHATQCLDTGRPAQAILALQEALRIAPGAAAIHHDLGFLCLQAGRLPEAIAALRSALTLDPSFAQASLCLGIALQGQGDTAGALAAYREAASLQPALTAAHVCLGALLESLGEQTLAIASFRSGAASGPASVWGRLSNARALVAENRDVEAEFVLRELVSLHPANAMGHEMLAMVFANGGRFEEARACYQRAIDAAPQLAGSYYDLTRCRRITRDDEALLSRMRSALVAPGLTADARLKVHLALGKALDDLGEPAAAMQHFDDADALRSSLVRFDTAAFEARVERLIDHFTPDLIARASDGGSSDATAVLIMGLPRSGTTLVEQILSSHPQAHGGGELPFWTVRGARWEEANVNGAKPALDFATLGAEYMGQLHALARQALRVTDKMPLNILWAGLIHLALPRATLIHCRRAGIDIATSIHRTYFNPYVSFPTGGAELVAAIRAVERLTAHWREVLPANRFIEVDYEQLACAPEPAIRRLIAACGLSWDEACLRPEHNPRVIKTPSKWQARQPIHRDAIESWRRYEPWLGPLAALVP
;
A
#
# COMPACT_ATOMS: atom_id res chain seq x y z
N MET A 1 -32.73 27.46 -22.24
CA MET A 1 -32.13 26.20 -21.73
C MET A 1 -31.32 25.46 -22.80
N SER A 2 -31.93 25.04 -23.92
CA SER A 2 -31.22 24.32 -24.99
C SER A 2 -29.97 25.05 -25.51
N ALA A 3 -30.00 26.35 -25.68
CA ALA A 3 -28.85 27.16 -26.10
C ALA A 3 -27.70 27.18 -25.06
N LEU A 4 -28.04 27.20 -23.75
CA LEU A 4 -27.02 27.15 -22.68
C LEU A 4 -26.34 25.78 -22.58
N LEU A 5 -27.09 24.69 -22.76
CA LEU A 5 -26.54 23.36 -22.80
C LEU A 5 -25.63 23.14 -24.02
N ALA A 6 -26.08 23.62 -25.20
CA ALA A 6 -25.27 23.62 -26.42
C ALA A 6 -23.97 24.45 -26.24
N HIS A 7 -24.09 25.63 -25.59
CA HIS A 7 -22.92 26.44 -25.28
C HIS A 7 -21.97 25.76 -24.29
N ALA A 8 -22.48 25.07 -23.27
CA ALA A 8 -21.65 24.30 -22.34
C ALA A 8 -20.88 23.20 -23.07
N THR A 9 -21.56 22.44 -23.95
CA THR A 9 -20.92 21.41 -24.79
C THR A 9 -19.82 22.02 -25.66
N GLN A 10 -20.12 23.12 -26.37
CA GLN A 10 -19.13 23.82 -27.19
C GLN A 10 -17.92 24.32 -26.40
N CYS A 11 -18.13 24.78 -25.16
CA CYS A 11 -17.04 25.19 -24.28
C CYS A 11 -16.15 24.02 -23.90
N LEU A 12 -16.71 22.82 -23.68
CA LEU A 12 -15.95 21.62 -23.40
C LEU A 12 -15.13 21.19 -24.63
N ASP A 13 -15.73 21.15 -25.80
CA ASP A 13 -15.06 20.78 -27.05
C ASP A 13 -13.90 21.73 -27.40
N THR A 14 -13.96 22.97 -26.92
CA THR A 14 -12.93 24.00 -27.12
C THR A 14 -11.99 24.17 -25.91
N GLY A 15 -12.01 23.23 -24.93
CA GLY A 15 -11.10 23.23 -23.80
C GLY A 15 -11.33 24.37 -22.78
N ARG A 16 -12.56 24.87 -22.64
CA ARG A 16 -12.94 25.98 -21.76
C ARG A 16 -13.89 25.51 -20.63
N PRO A 17 -13.47 24.61 -19.72
CA PRO A 17 -14.35 24.03 -18.70
C PRO A 17 -14.94 25.06 -17.74
N ALA A 18 -14.21 26.13 -17.42
CA ALA A 18 -14.74 27.19 -16.54
C ALA A 18 -15.98 27.89 -17.15
N GLN A 19 -16.00 28.09 -18.46
CA GLN A 19 -17.16 28.67 -19.15
C GLN A 19 -18.33 27.69 -19.24
N ALA A 20 -18.04 26.39 -19.40
CA ALA A 20 -19.05 25.35 -19.37
C ALA A 20 -19.73 25.27 -17.99
N ILE A 21 -18.98 25.37 -16.89
CA ILE A 21 -19.54 25.45 -15.53
C ILE A 21 -20.50 26.63 -15.38
N LEU A 22 -20.11 27.81 -15.83
CA LEU A 22 -20.98 28.99 -15.77
C LEU A 22 -22.28 28.83 -16.60
N ALA A 23 -22.17 28.23 -17.78
CA ALA A 23 -23.33 27.95 -18.62
C ALA A 23 -24.30 26.94 -17.97
N LEU A 24 -23.79 25.89 -17.31
CA LEU A 24 -24.62 24.94 -16.56
C LEU A 24 -25.25 25.58 -15.32
N GLN A 25 -24.54 26.44 -14.60
CA GLN A 25 -25.10 27.20 -13.48
C GLN A 25 -26.24 28.09 -13.91
N GLU A 26 -26.11 28.76 -15.05
CA GLU A 26 -27.21 29.58 -15.62
C GLU A 26 -28.38 28.70 -16.10
N ALA A 27 -28.12 27.53 -16.67
CA ALA A 27 -29.16 26.58 -17.03
C ALA A 27 -29.95 26.09 -15.80
N LEU A 28 -29.29 25.88 -14.66
CA LEU A 28 -29.95 25.51 -13.40
C LEU A 28 -30.79 26.63 -12.78
N ARG A 29 -30.47 27.89 -13.06
CA ARG A 29 -31.37 29.02 -12.67
C ARG A 29 -32.71 28.95 -13.39
N ILE A 30 -32.71 28.42 -14.63
CA ILE A 30 -33.95 28.28 -15.45
C ILE A 30 -34.69 26.98 -15.08
N ALA A 31 -33.92 25.88 -14.82
CA ALA A 31 -34.47 24.58 -14.53
C ALA A 31 -33.80 23.93 -13.29
N PRO A 32 -34.10 24.39 -12.08
CA PRO A 32 -33.47 23.92 -10.85
C PRO A 32 -33.74 22.45 -10.51
N GLY A 33 -34.80 21.86 -11.09
CA GLY A 33 -35.19 20.48 -10.90
C GLY A 33 -34.57 19.49 -11.89
N ALA A 34 -33.57 19.89 -12.69
CA ALA A 34 -32.98 19.04 -13.71
C ALA A 34 -31.78 18.22 -13.12
N ALA A 35 -32.03 17.00 -12.65
CA ALA A 35 -31.02 16.14 -12.06
C ALA A 35 -29.79 15.93 -12.97
N ALA A 36 -30.00 15.76 -14.27
CA ALA A 36 -28.91 15.58 -15.25
C ALA A 36 -27.97 16.81 -15.32
N ILE A 37 -28.53 18.05 -15.25
CA ILE A 37 -27.70 19.27 -15.28
C ILE A 37 -26.91 19.42 -13.98
N HIS A 38 -27.50 19.06 -12.84
CA HIS A 38 -26.76 19.00 -11.56
C HIS A 38 -25.63 17.98 -11.60
N HIS A 39 -25.86 16.79 -12.17
CA HIS A 39 -24.82 15.79 -12.38
C HIS A 39 -23.69 16.33 -13.26
N ASP A 40 -23.99 16.91 -14.42
CA ASP A 40 -22.98 17.43 -15.35
C ASP A 40 -22.17 18.56 -14.74
N LEU A 41 -22.81 19.46 -13.97
CA LEU A 41 -22.13 20.50 -13.20
C LEU A 41 -21.20 19.87 -12.17
N GLY A 42 -21.67 18.89 -11.42
CA GLY A 42 -20.87 18.17 -10.42
C GLY A 42 -19.68 17.45 -11.03
N PHE A 43 -19.87 16.81 -12.16
CA PHE A 43 -18.79 16.14 -12.91
C PHE A 43 -17.73 17.14 -13.40
N LEU A 44 -18.13 18.28 -13.96
CA LEU A 44 -17.17 19.30 -14.40
C LEU A 44 -16.44 19.96 -13.22
N CYS A 45 -17.12 20.21 -12.11
CA CYS A 45 -16.49 20.70 -10.90
C CYS A 45 -15.47 19.69 -10.35
N LEU A 46 -15.78 18.39 -10.40
CA LEU A 46 -14.87 17.32 -10.03
C LEU A 46 -13.60 17.33 -10.90
N GLN A 47 -13.75 17.42 -12.22
CA GLN A 47 -12.62 17.52 -13.16
C GLN A 47 -11.77 18.78 -12.92
N ALA A 48 -12.41 19.87 -12.50
CA ALA A 48 -11.73 21.13 -12.16
C ALA A 48 -11.12 21.15 -10.74
N GLY A 49 -11.23 20.04 -9.98
CA GLY A 49 -10.75 19.94 -8.59
C GLY A 49 -11.57 20.76 -7.58
N ARG A 50 -12.75 21.27 -7.97
CA ARG A 50 -13.67 22.06 -7.13
C ARG A 50 -14.56 21.12 -6.32
N LEU A 51 -13.92 20.32 -5.41
CA LEU A 51 -14.59 19.22 -4.70
C LEU A 51 -15.84 19.64 -3.90
N PRO A 52 -15.84 20.74 -3.11
CA PRO A 52 -17.05 21.13 -2.36
C PRO A 52 -18.25 21.41 -3.28
N GLU A 53 -18.00 22.05 -4.42
CA GLU A 53 -19.04 22.38 -5.38
C GLU A 53 -19.53 21.15 -6.15
N ALA A 54 -18.61 20.23 -6.47
CA ALA A 54 -18.96 18.95 -7.07
C ALA A 54 -19.89 18.16 -6.14
N ILE A 55 -19.54 18.05 -4.85
CA ILE A 55 -20.35 17.34 -3.85
C ILE A 55 -21.74 17.96 -3.71
N ALA A 56 -21.82 19.30 -3.65
CA ALA A 56 -23.10 20.00 -3.54
C ALA A 56 -24.01 19.73 -4.76
N ALA A 57 -23.47 19.84 -5.97
CA ALA A 57 -24.21 19.60 -7.20
C ALA A 57 -24.64 18.12 -7.32
N LEU A 58 -23.77 17.16 -7.02
CA LEU A 58 -24.09 15.74 -7.09
C LEU A 58 -25.13 15.30 -6.04
N ARG A 59 -25.08 15.87 -4.83
CA ARG A 59 -26.14 15.66 -3.82
C ARG A 59 -27.48 16.22 -4.29
N SER A 60 -27.49 17.39 -4.96
CA SER A 60 -28.71 17.93 -5.56
C SER A 60 -29.25 17.01 -6.65
N ALA A 61 -28.37 16.44 -7.51
CA ALA A 61 -28.79 15.48 -8.53
C ALA A 61 -29.46 14.25 -7.89
N LEU A 62 -28.87 13.69 -6.82
CA LEU A 62 -29.39 12.51 -6.12
C LEU A 62 -30.65 12.81 -5.27
N THR A 63 -30.84 14.05 -4.83
CA THR A 63 -32.08 14.46 -4.18
C THR A 63 -33.25 14.49 -5.19
N LEU A 64 -32.98 14.88 -6.43
CA LEU A 64 -33.95 14.94 -7.52
C LEU A 64 -34.18 13.56 -8.16
N ASP A 65 -33.13 12.76 -8.30
CA ASP A 65 -33.19 11.38 -8.81
C ASP A 65 -32.29 10.45 -7.96
N PRO A 66 -32.84 9.82 -6.93
CA PRO A 66 -32.10 8.87 -6.09
C PRO A 66 -31.60 7.62 -6.83
N SER A 67 -32.09 7.35 -8.03
CA SER A 67 -31.67 6.18 -8.83
C SER A 67 -30.52 6.49 -9.80
N PHE A 68 -29.97 7.70 -9.78
CA PHE A 68 -28.94 8.14 -10.70
C PHE A 68 -27.56 7.58 -10.34
N ALA A 69 -27.29 6.34 -10.74
CA ALA A 69 -26.07 5.60 -10.41
C ALA A 69 -24.77 6.35 -10.76
N GLN A 70 -24.72 7.06 -11.91
CA GLN A 70 -23.55 7.83 -12.32
C GLN A 70 -23.29 9.02 -11.37
N ALA A 71 -24.35 9.64 -10.85
CA ALA A 71 -24.21 10.72 -9.86
C ALA A 71 -23.66 10.18 -8.53
N SER A 72 -24.11 9.00 -8.09
CA SER A 72 -23.56 8.30 -6.92
C SER A 72 -22.09 7.96 -7.11
N LEU A 73 -21.68 7.46 -8.29
CA LEU A 73 -20.27 7.19 -8.61
C LEU A 73 -19.43 8.46 -8.53
N CYS A 74 -19.86 9.55 -9.19
CA CYS A 74 -19.14 10.83 -9.17
C CYS A 74 -19.08 11.43 -7.76
N LEU A 75 -20.13 11.29 -6.97
CA LEU A 75 -20.15 11.70 -5.56
C LEU A 75 -19.11 10.92 -4.74
N GLY A 76 -19.02 9.61 -4.94
CA GLY A 76 -18.01 8.79 -4.30
C GLY A 76 -16.58 9.25 -4.62
N ILE A 77 -16.28 9.58 -5.89
CA ILE A 77 -14.98 10.11 -6.32
C ILE A 77 -14.70 11.47 -5.64
N ALA A 78 -15.69 12.38 -5.60
CA ALA A 78 -15.54 13.69 -4.98
C ALA A 78 -15.30 13.60 -3.47
N LEU A 79 -16.05 12.74 -2.77
CA LEU A 79 -15.90 12.48 -1.32
C LEU A 79 -14.55 11.85 -1.00
N GLN A 80 -14.10 10.88 -1.80
CA GLN A 80 -12.76 10.30 -1.66
C GLN A 80 -11.66 11.35 -1.85
N GLY A 81 -11.82 12.23 -2.84
CA GLY A 81 -10.91 13.35 -3.06
C GLY A 81 -10.88 14.36 -1.91
N GLN A 82 -11.97 14.50 -1.17
CA GLN A 82 -12.08 15.34 0.03
C GLN A 82 -11.57 14.64 1.31
N GLY A 83 -11.34 13.33 1.27
CA GLY A 83 -10.92 12.52 2.42
C GLY A 83 -12.09 11.89 3.20
N ASP A 84 -13.33 12.07 2.77
CA ASP A 84 -14.49 11.38 3.36
C ASP A 84 -14.59 9.95 2.83
N THR A 85 -13.79 9.08 3.42
CA THR A 85 -13.69 7.66 3.04
C THR A 85 -14.99 6.90 3.30
N ALA A 86 -15.69 7.20 4.38
CA ALA A 86 -16.95 6.54 4.73
C ALA A 86 -18.07 6.92 3.75
N GLY A 87 -18.19 8.21 3.43
CA GLY A 87 -19.11 8.70 2.43
C GLY A 87 -18.81 8.17 1.03
N ALA A 88 -17.54 8.11 0.64
CA ALA A 88 -17.12 7.54 -0.63
C ALA A 88 -17.49 6.05 -0.75
N LEU A 89 -17.24 5.25 0.30
CA LEU A 89 -17.58 3.83 0.34
C LEU A 89 -19.11 3.62 0.20
N ALA A 90 -19.91 4.43 0.88
CA ALA A 90 -21.37 4.37 0.78
C ALA A 90 -21.84 4.72 -0.65
N ALA A 91 -21.31 5.80 -1.23
CA ALA A 91 -21.69 6.25 -2.58
C ALA A 91 -21.30 5.24 -3.67
N TYR A 92 -20.13 4.61 -3.57
CA TYR A 92 -19.72 3.56 -4.52
C TYR A 92 -20.58 2.29 -4.40
N ARG A 93 -20.95 1.88 -3.18
CA ARG A 93 -21.86 0.75 -2.96
C ARG A 93 -23.23 1.03 -3.55
N GLU A 94 -23.73 2.24 -3.35
CA GLU A 94 -25.01 2.69 -3.92
C GLU A 94 -24.97 2.67 -5.46
N ALA A 95 -23.93 3.25 -6.08
CA ALA A 95 -23.76 3.22 -7.53
C ALA A 95 -23.74 1.79 -8.09
N ALA A 96 -22.99 0.88 -7.46
CA ALA A 96 -22.91 -0.52 -7.85
C ALA A 96 -24.24 -1.28 -7.65
N SER A 97 -25.02 -0.93 -6.63
CA SER A 97 -26.34 -1.49 -6.37
C SER A 97 -27.39 -1.00 -7.36
N LEU A 98 -27.44 0.30 -7.62
CA LEU A 98 -28.37 0.91 -8.56
C LEU A 98 -28.15 0.44 -10.00
N GLN A 99 -26.90 0.31 -10.41
CA GLN A 99 -26.56 -0.13 -11.75
C GLN A 99 -25.42 -1.16 -11.70
N PRO A 100 -25.73 -2.47 -11.49
CA PRO A 100 -24.71 -3.53 -11.44
C PRO A 100 -23.84 -3.65 -12.69
N ALA A 101 -24.30 -3.14 -13.84
CA ALA A 101 -23.51 -3.06 -15.07
C ALA A 101 -22.56 -1.85 -15.13
N LEU A 102 -22.58 -0.95 -14.15
CA LEU A 102 -21.67 0.19 -14.08
C LEU A 102 -20.30 -0.26 -13.58
N THR A 103 -19.51 -0.83 -14.47
CA THR A 103 -18.21 -1.44 -14.20
C THR A 103 -17.27 -0.49 -13.44
N ALA A 104 -17.30 0.82 -13.76
CA ALA A 104 -16.48 1.82 -13.07
C ALA A 104 -16.79 1.92 -11.56
N ALA A 105 -18.05 1.75 -11.15
CA ALA A 105 -18.42 1.75 -9.74
C ALA A 105 -17.76 0.58 -8.98
N HIS A 106 -17.74 -0.60 -9.56
CA HIS A 106 -17.07 -1.77 -8.98
C HIS A 106 -15.56 -1.59 -8.89
N VAL A 107 -14.94 -0.97 -9.91
CA VAL A 107 -13.48 -0.68 -9.89
C VAL A 107 -13.15 0.31 -8.78
N CYS A 108 -13.89 1.41 -8.65
CA CYS A 108 -13.68 2.40 -7.59
C CYS A 108 -13.94 1.83 -6.20
N LEU A 109 -15.01 1.05 -6.04
CA LEU A 109 -15.33 0.34 -4.80
C LEU A 109 -14.22 -0.63 -4.40
N GLY A 110 -13.78 -1.48 -5.34
CA GLY A 110 -12.70 -2.43 -5.12
C GLY A 110 -11.39 -1.75 -4.76
N ALA A 111 -11.02 -0.66 -5.44
CA ALA A 111 -9.80 0.10 -5.15
C ALA A 111 -9.84 0.75 -3.76
N LEU A 112 -10.99 1.28 -3.34
CA LEU A 112 -11.15 1.85 -2.01
C LEU A 112 -11.08 0.76 -0.94
N LEU A 113 -11.76 -0.38 -1.12
CA LEU A 113 -11.71 -1.53 -0.21
C LEU A 113 -10.29 -2.10 -0.08
N GLU A 114 -9.55 -2.20 -1.19
CA GLU A 114 -8.13 -2.60 -1.19
C GLU A 114 -7.27 -1.64 -0.36
N SER A 115 -7.49 -0.33 -0.50
CA SER A 115 -6.79 0.68 0.30
C SER A 115 -7.10 0.59 1.80
N LEU A 116 -8.29 0.14 2.16
CA LEU A 116 -8.73 -0.08 3.53
C LEU A 116 -8.29 -1.46 4.10
N GLY A 117 -7.60 -2.28 3.31
CA GLY A 117 -7.17 -3.63 3.71
C GLY A 117 -8.28 -4.70 3.64
N GLU A 118 -9.45 -4.36 3.11
CA GLU A 118 -10.60 -5.27 2.94
C GLU A 118 -10.44 -6.13 1.67
N GLN A 119 -9.35 -6.92 1.63
CA GLN A 119 -8.88 -7.64 0.44
C GLN A 119 -9.95 -8.54 -0.18
N THR A 120 -10.68 -9.30 0.63
CA THR A 120 -11.72 -10.22 0.15
C THR A 120 -12.85 -9.46 -0.55
N LEU A 121 -13.29 -8.34 0.03
CA LEU A 121 -14.34 -7.51 -0.55
C LEU A 121 -13.85 -6.78 -1.80
N ALA A 122 -12.59 -6.36 -1.82
CA ALA A 122 -11.96 -5.75 -2.98
C ALA A 122 -11.95 -6.73 -4.18
N ILE A 123 -11.48 -7.96 -3.97
CA ILE A 123 -11.49 -9.01 -5.01
C ILE A 123 -12.91 -9.28 -5.51
N ALA A 124 -13.89 -9.41 -4.61
CA ALA A 124 -15.28 -9.61 -4.99
C ALA A 124 -15.81 -8.46 -5.86
N SER A 125 -15.50 -7.20 -5.50
CA SER A 125 -15.89 -6.02 -6.28
C SER A 125 -15.21 -6.01 -7.65
N PHE A 126 -13.91 -6.31 -7.73
CA PHE A 126 -13.21 -6.40 -9.01
C PHE A 126 -13.75 -7.53 -9.90
N ARG A 127 -14.10 -8.69 -9.32
CA ARG A 127 -14.73 -9.80 -10.06
C ARG A 127 -16.11 -9.41 -10.60
N SER A 128 -16.91 -8.70 -9.80
CA SER A 128 -18.20 -8.16 -10.25
C SER A 128 -18.03 -7.17 -11.42
N GLY A 129 -17.08 -6.25 -11.32
CA GLY A 129 -16.75 -5.32 -12.40
C GLY A 129 -16.28 -6.02 -13.68
N ALA A 130 -15.45 -7.06 -13.56
CA ALA A 130 -15.01 -7.86 -14.70
C ALA A 130 -16.18 -8.58 -15.39
N ALA A 131 -17.10 -9.14 -14.61
CA ALA A 131 -18.27 -9.85 -15.12
C ALA A 131 -19.29 -8.91 -15.80
N SER A 132 -19.44 -7.69 -15.29
CA SER A 132 -20.41 -6.70 -15.77
C SER A 132 -20.09 -6.16 -17.17
N GLY A 133 -18.82 -6.20 -17.60
CA GLY A 133 -18.42 -5.69 -18.90
C GLY A 133 -17.08 -6.25 -19.37
N PRO A 134 -16.97 -7.57 -19.61
CA PRO A 134 -15.68 -8.26 -19.80
C PRO A 134 -14.86 -7.74 -20.99
N ALA A 135 -15.51 -7.24 -22.03
CA ALA A 135 -14.85 -6.66 -23.20
C ALA A 135 -14.55 -5.16 -23.06
N SER A 136 -15.13 -4.49 -22.08
CA SER A 136 -14.92 -3.05 -21.85
C SER A 136 -13.53 -2.77 -21.24
N VAL A 137 -13.02 -1.55 -21.43
CA VAL A 137 -11.78 -1.08 -20.79
C VAL A 137 -11.84 -1.29 -19.27
N TRP A 138 -12.92 -0.87 -18.64
CA TRP A 138 -13.11 -1.00 -17.20
C TRP A 138 -13.22 -2.44 -16.73
N GLY A 139 -13.88 -3.31 -17.51
CA GLY A 139 -13.97 -4.74 -17.19
C GLY A 139 -12.63 -5.45 -17.26
N ARG A 140 -11.80 -5.12 -18.25
CA ARG A 140 -10.43 -5.66 -18.37
C ARG A 140 -9.53 -5.15 -17.23
N LEU A 141 -9.61 -3.86 -16.89
CA LEU A 141 -8.90 -3.29 -15.73
C LEU A 141 -9.33 -3.97 -14.44
N SER A 142 -10.65 -4.18 -14.27
CA SER A 142 -11.21 -4.86 -13.10
C SER A 142 -10.71 -6.31 -13.00
N ASN A 143 -10.72 -7.04 -14.10
CA ASN A 143 -10.18 -8.40 -14.16
C ASN A 143 -8.69 -8.44 -13.80
N ALA A 144 -7.90 -7.54 -14.37
CA ALA A 144 -6.47 -7.47 -14.08
C ALA A 144 -6.21 -7.17 -12.59
N ARG A 145 -6.98 -6.25 -11.97
CA ARG A 145 -6.87 -5.97 -10.53
C ARG A 145 -7.22 -7.19 -9.69
N ALA A 146 -8.30 -7.90 -10.01
CA ALA A 146 -8.66 -9.13 -9.32
C ALA A 146 -7.53 -10.17 -9.41
N LEU A 147 -6.98 -10.38 -10.60
CA LEU A 147 -5.88 -11.32 -10.83
C LEU A 147 -4.61 -10.96 -10.06
N VAL A 148 -4.22 -9.67 -10.03
CA VAL A 148 -3.08 -9.20 -9.22
C VAL A 148 -3.32 -9.43 -7.73
N ALA A 149 -4.53 -9.16 -7.24
CA ALA A 149 -4.90 -9.37 -5.84
C ALA A 149 -4.92 -10.87 -5.46
N GLU A 150 -5.20 -11.75 -6.42
CA GLU A 150 -5.16 -13.21 -6.30
C GLU A 150 -3.75 -13.80 -6.52
N ASN A 151 -2.70 -12.98 -6.70
CA ASN A 151 -1.33 -13.39 -7.04
C ASN A 151 -1.20 -14.14 -8.39
N ARG A 152 -2.10 -13.87 -9.35
CA ARG A 152 -2.10 -14.43 -10.71
C ARG A 152 -1.52 -13.41 -11.69
N ASP A 153 -0.29 -12.96 -11.41
CA ASP A 153 0.35 -11.85 -12.13
C ASP A 153 0.59 -12.16 -13.62
N VAL A 154 0.83 -13.42 -13.98
CA VAL A 154 1.00 -13.83 -15.41
C VAL A 154 -0.29 -13.64 -16.21
N GLU A 155 -1.43 -13.99 -15.62
CA GLU A 155 -2.73 -13.81 -16.27
C GLU A 155 -3.13 -12.33 -16.31
N ALA A 156 -2.80 -11.57 -15.26
CA ALA A 156 -2.97 -10.12 -15.24
C ALA A 156 -2.18 -9.45 -16.38
N GLU A 157 -0.91 -9.86 -16.56
CA GLU A 157 -0.07 -9.36 -17.67
C GLU A 157 -0.73 -9.62 -19.03
N PHE A 158 -1.25 -10.83 -19.26
CA PHE A 158 -1.91 -11.16 -20.51
C PHE A 158 -3.10 -10.23 -20.80
N VAL A 159 -4.00 -10.06 -19.83
CA VAL A 159 -5.18 -9.19 -19.94
C VAL A 159 -4.77 -7.73 -20.19
N LEU A 160 -3.72 -7.25 -19.50
CA LEU A 160 -3.24 -5.86 -19.63
C LEU A 160 -2.54 -5.61 -20.96
N ARG A 161 -1.75 -6.58 -21.48
CA ARG A 161 -1.15 -6.49 -22.82
C ARG A 161 -2.23 -6.40 -23.90
N GLU A 162 -3.28 -7.19 -23.79
CA GLU A 162 -4.42 -7.10 -24.71
C GLU A 162 -5.10 -5.73 -24.60
N LEU A 163 -5.33 -5.24 -23.38
CA LEU A 163 -5.95 -3.93 -23.16
C LEU A 163 -5.16 -2.80 -23.82
N VAL A 164 -3.84 -2.72 -23.57
CA VAL A 164 -3.01 -1.64 -24.14
C VAL A 164 -2.77 -1.78 -25.64
N SER A 165 -2.90 -2.99 -26.18
CA SER A 165 -2.87 -3.21 -27.64
C SER A 165 -4.13 -2.67 -28.33
N LEU A 166 -5.31 -2.89 -27.72
CA LEU A 166 -6.59 -2.41 -28.23
C LEU A 166 -6.80 -0.90 -27.97
N HIS A 167 -6.23 -0.40 -26.89
CA HIS A 167 -6.37 0.98 -26.40
C HIS A 167 -5.01 1.59 -26.05
N PRO A 168 -4.15 1.92 -27.04
CA PRO A 168 -2.77 2.36 -26.81
C PRO A 168 -2.63 3.65 -25.97
N ALA A 169 -3.66 4.49 -25.93
CA ALA A 169 -3.70 5.71 -25.12
C ALA A 169 -4.27 5.48 -23.70
N ASN A 170 -4.57 4.25 -23.31
CA ASN A 170 -5.12 3.98 -21.98
C ASN A 170 -4.04 4.04 -20.90
N ALA A 171 -3.95 5.18 -20.22
CA ALA A 171 -2.93 5.43 -19.21
C ALA A 171 -2.99 4.46 -18.02
N MET A 172 -4.20 4.13 -17.53
CA MET A 172 -4.38 3.19 -16.41
C MET A 172 -3.94 1.77 -16.78
N GLY A 173 -4.21 1.33 -18.02
CA GLY A 173 -3.74 0.05 -18.52
C GLY A 173 -2.21 -0.03 -18.55
N HIS A 174 -1.56 1.02 -19.02
CA HIS A 174 -0.09 1.11 -19.00
C HIS A 174 0.48 1.15 -17.59
N GLU A 175 -0.13 1.93 -16.66
CA GLU A 175 0.30 1.99 -15.26
C GLU A 175 0.21 0.62 -14.57
N MET A 176 -0.91 -0.09 -14.75
CA MET A 176 -1.08 -1.42 -14.16
C MET A 176 -0.14 -2.46 -14.78
N LEU A 177 0.08 -2.43 -16.10
CA LEU A 177 1.04 -3.30 -16.76
C LEU A 177 2.47 -3.04 -16.26
N ALA A 178 2.83 -1.76 -16.08
CA ALA A 178 4.11 -1.37 -15.51
C ALA A 178 4.27 -1.89 -14.07
N MET A 179 3.23 -1.82 -13.25
CA MET A 179 3.24 -2.36 -11.88
C MET A 179 3.49 -3.88 -11.89
N VAL A 180 2.82 -4.63 -12.77
CA VAL A 180 3.02 -6.08 -12.90
C VAL A 180 4.47 -6.39 -13.30
N PHE A 181 5.02 -5.68 -14.28
CA PHE A 181 6.43 -5.82 -14.67
C PHE A 181 7.39 -5.50 -13.52
N ALA A 182 7.17 -4.38 -12.81
CA ALA A 182 8.02 -3.98 -11.69
C ALA A 182 7.97 -5.00 -10.54
N ASN A 183 6.81 -5.57 -10.24
CA ASN A 183 6.65 -6.62 -9.24
C ASN A 183 7.42 -7.90 -9.64
N GLY A 184 7.42 -8.22 -10.94
CA GLY A 184 8.21 -9.32 -11.51
C GLY A 184 9.71 -9.01 -11.69
N GLY A 185 10.18 -7.79 -11.38
CA GLY A 185 11.59 -7.37 -11.54
C GLY A 185 11.98 -6.95 -12.96
N ARG A 186 11.03 -6.83 -13.86
CA ARG A 186 11.20 -6.41 -15.27
C ARG A 186 11.18 -4.87 -15.36
N PHE A 187 12.17 -4.22 -14.73
CA PHE A 187 12.15 -2.77 -14.50
C PHE A 187 12.24 -1.94 -15.78
N GLU A 188 12.95 -2.41 -16.82
CA GLU A 188 13.02 -1.68 -18.09
C GLU A 188 11.67 -1.65 -18.81
N GLU A 189 10.92 -2.77 -18.82
CA GLU A 189 9.59 -2.83 -19.39
C GLU A 189 8.60 -2.01 -18.54
N ALA A 190 8.72 -2.07 -17.21
CA ALA A 190 7.93 -1.26 -16.30
C ALA A 190 8.13 0.24 -16.59
N ARG A 191 9.39 0.68 -16.74
CA ARG A 191 9.74 2.07 -17.04
C ARG A 191 9.12 2.54 -18.35
N ALA A 192 9.20 1.73 -19.41
CA ALA A 192 8.60 2.06 -20.70
C ALA A 192 7.07 2.21 -20.60
N CYS A 193 6.41 1.37 -19.82
CA CYS A 193 4.97 1.45 -19.61
C CYS A 193 4.58 2.64 -18.73
N TYR A 194 5.30 2.92 -17.63
CA TYR A 194 5.06 4.13 -16.81
C TYR A 194 5.24 5.40 -17.64
N GLN A 195 6.26 5.45 -18.51
CA GLN A 195 6.45 6.61 -19.41
C GLN A 195 5.24 6.80 -20.31
N ARG A 196 4.71 5.74 -20.94
CA ARG A 196 3.50 5.81 -21.76
C ARG A 196 2.26 6.25 -20.95
N ALA A 197 2.14 5.78 -19.71
CA ALA A 197 1.06 6.23 -18.82
C ALA A 197 1.15 7.74 -18.53
N ILE A 198 2.34 8.26 -18.24
CA ILE A 198 2.61 9.68 -18.00
C ILE A 198 2.37 10.50 -19.29
N ASP A 199 2.73 9.98 -20.47
CA ASP A 199 2.52 10.67 -21.74
C ASP A 199 1.04 10.78 -22.09
N ALA A 200 0.27 9.73 -21.79
CA ALA A 200 -1.18 9.70 -22.03
C ALA A 200 -1.98 10.50 -20.98
N ALA A 201 -1.52 10.55 -19.74
CA ALA A 201 -2.20 11.25 -18.65
C ALA A 201 -1.17 11.83 -17.64
N PRO A 202 -0.64 13.05 -17.88
CA PRO A 202 0.39 13.66 -17.02
C PRO A 202 -0.03 13.90 -15.57
N GLN A 203 -1.32 13.83 -15.25
CA GLN A 203 -1.86 13.94 -13.90
C GLN A 203 -1.80 12.63 -13.11
N LEU A 204 -1.41 11.48 -13.69
CA LEU A 204 -1.25 10.21 -13.01
C LEU A 204 0.01 10.21 -12.12
N ALA A 205 -0.14 10.73 -10.92
CA ALA A 205 0.94 10.92 -9.96
C ALA A 205 1.61 9.60 -9.52
N GLY A 206 0.85 8.50 -9.47
CA GLY A 206 1.38 7.16 -9.15
C GLY A 206 2.48 6.74 -10.12
N SER A 207 2.28 6.98 -11.41
CA SER A 207 3.25 6.63 -12.44
C SER A 207 4.59 7.35 -12.29
N TYR A 208 4.62 8.62 -11.83
CA TYR A 208 5.90 9.31 -11.53
C TYR A 208 6.62 8.66 -10.35
N TYR A 209 5.88 8.40 -9.26
CA TYR A 209 6.44 7.79 -8.07
C TYR A 209 7.06 6.43 -8.38
N ASP A 210 6.32 5.55 -9.05
CA ASP A 210 6.78 4.21 -9.35
C ASP A 210 7.89 4.19 -10.41
N LEU A 211 7.85 5.08 -11.41
CA LEU A 211 8.92 5.24 -12.41
C LEU A 211 10.26 5.55 -11.74
N THR A 212 10.28 6.53 -10.81
CA THR A 212 11.52 6.91 -10.11
C THR A 212 12.09 5.79 -9.25
N ARG A 213 11.29 4.78 -8.91
CA ARG A 213 11.69 3.62 -8.09
C ARG A 213 12.12 2.40 -8.91
N CYS A 214 12.00 2.47 -10.24
CA CYS A 214 12.46 1.41 -11.13
C CYS A 214 13.95 1.51 -11.47
N ARG A 215 14.59 2.65 -11.19
CA ARG A 215 16.02 2.89 -11.45
C ARG A 215 16.55 4.08 -10.65
N ARG A 216 17.85 4.30 -10.73
CA ARG A 216 18.46 5.56 -10.27
C ARG A 216 18.18 6.67 -11.31
N ILE A 217 17.80 7.84 -10.84
CA ILE A 217 17.61 9.06 -11.67
C ILE A 217 18.96 9.72 -11.89
N THR A 218 19.16 10.26 -13.08
CA THR A 218 20.39 10.93 -13.50
C THR A 218 20.09 12.34 -14.03
N ARG A 219 21.10 13.12 -14.33
CA ARG A 219 20.95 14.47 -14.89
C ARG A 219 20.28 14.49 -16.28
N ASP A 220 20.32 13.37 -16.99
CA ASP A 220 19.62 13.23 -18.29
C ASP A 220 18.08 13.20 -18.13
N ASP A 221 17.57 13.09 -16.91
CA ASP A 221 16.14 13.02 -16.59
C ASP A 221 15.51 14.39 -16.31
N GLU A 222 16.17 15.52 -16.62
CA GLU A 222 15.64 16.86 -16.33
C GLU A 222 14.25 17.09 -16.92
N ALA A 223 13.96 16.52 -18.09
CA ALA A 223 12.62 16.57 -18.68
C ALA A 223 11.56 15.90 -17.79
N LEU A 224 11.88 14.78 -17.12
CA LEU A 224 11.00 14.11 -16.18
C LEU A 224 10.80 14.96 -14.91
N LEU A 225 11.87 15.56 -14.38
CA LEU A 225 11.79 16.46 -13.22
C LEU A 225 10.91 17.68 -13.52
N SER A 226 11.08 18.29 -14.70
CA SER A 226 10.25 19.41 -15.16
C SER A 226 8.77 19.03 -15.23
N ARG A 227 8.45 17.84 -15.75
CA ARG A 227 7.06 17.33 -15.79
C ARG A 227 6.48 17.11 -14.38
N MET A 228 7.26 16.56 -13.45
CA MET A 228 6.84 16.40 -12.06
C MET A 228 6.57 17.75 -11.38
N ARG A 229 7.46 18.75 -11.58
CA ARG A 229 7.24 20.11 -11.06
C ARG A 229 5.98 20.75 -11.65
N SER A 230 5.75 20.59 -12.95
CA SER A 230 4.52 21.06 -13.62
C SER A 230 3.26 20.36 -13.07
N ALA A 231 3.35 19.05 -12.80
CA ALA A 231 2.24 18.29 -12.22
C ALA A 231 1.85 18.83 -10.82
N LEU A 232 2.81 19.24 -9.99
CA LEU A 232 2.52 19.80 -8.64
C LEU A 232 1.66 21.05 -8.67
N VAL A 233 1.80 21.88 -9.70
CA VAL A 233 1.04 23.15 -9.83
C VAL A 233 -0.22 22.99 -10.68
N ALA A 234 -0.45 21.80 -11.23
CA ALA A 234 -1.64 21.54 -12.03
C ALA A 234 -2.92 21.63 -11.18
N PRO A 235 -3.99 22.25 -11.69
CA PRO A 235 -5.26 22.31 -10.98
C PRO A 235 -5.86 20.90 -10.86
N GLY A 236 -6.59 20.64 -9.77
CA GLY A 236 -7.32 19.39 -9.57
C GLY A 236 -6.50 18.20 -9.05
N LEU A 237 -5.19 18.38 -8.78
CA LEU A 237 -4.38 17.32 -8.19
C LEU A 237 -4.83 17.07 -6.73
N THR A 238 -5.23 15.82 -6.43
CA THR A 238 -5.62 15.43 -5.06
C THR A 238 -4.43 15.48 -4.09
N ALA A 239 -4.70 15.54 -2.79
CA ALA A 239 -3.65 15.54 -1.77
C ALA A 239 -2.77 14.29 -1.84
N ASP A 240 -3.36 13.10 -2.03
CA ASP A 240 -2.62 11.84 -2.21
C ASP A 240 -1.75 11.86 -3.49
N ALA A 241 -2.30 12.36 -4.58
CA ALA A 241 -1.55 12.50 -5.82
C ALA A 241 -0.37 13.48 -5.67
N ARG A 242 -0.59 14.62 -5.01
CA ARG A 242 0.46 15.61 -4.71
C ARG A 242 1.54 15.02 -3.81
N LEU A 243 1.16 14.25 -2.79
CA LEU A 243 2.08 13.52 -1.92
C LEU A 243 2.99 12.60 -2.73
N LYS A 244 2.43 11.81 -3.67
CA LYS A 244 3.22 10.90 -4.53
C LYS A 244 4.21 11.65 -5.41
N VAL A 245 3.82 12.80 -5.97
CA VAL A 245 4.73 13.62 -6.79
C VAL A 245 5.86 14.22 -5.95
N HIS A 246 5.57 14.70 -4.73
CA HIS A 246 6.62 15.14 -3.80
C HIS A 246 7.61 14.02 -3.48
N LEU A 247 7.14 12.81 -3.16
CA LEU A 247 8.03 11.65 -2.94
C LEU A 247 8.85 11.27 -4.18
N ALA A 248 8.27 11.41 -5.38
CA ALA A 248 8.99 11.18 -6.63
C ALA A 248 10.11 12.21 -6.85
N LEU A 249 9.82 13.50 -6.64
CA LEU A 249 10.81 14.57 -6.73
C LEU A 249 11.88 14.43 -5.66
N GLY A 250 11.49 14.18 -4.40
CA GLY A 250 12.43 13.95 -3.32
C GLY A 250 13.41 12.82 -3.63
N LYS A 251 12.89 11.67 -4.14
CA LYS A 251 13.73 10.54 -4.56
C LYS A 251 14.65 10.90 -5.75
N ALA A 252 14.15 11.64 -6.73
CA ALA A 252 14.95 12.06 -7.88
C ALA A 252 16.09 13.00 -7.47
N LEU A 253 15.81 13.98 -6.62
CA LEU A 253 16.80 14.91 -6.08
C LEU A 253 17.83 14.22 -5.18
N ASP A 254 17.40 13.22 -4.39
CA ASP A 254 18.30 12.38 -3.61
C ASP A 254 19.28 11.60 -4.49
N ASP A 255 18.81 11.03 -5.59
CA ASP A 255 19.66 10.35 -6.57
C ASP A 255 20.68 11.28 -7.24
N LEU A 256 20.30 12.54 -7.44
CA LEU A 256 21.17 13.60 -8.03
C LEU A 256 22.18 14.16 -7.03
N GLY A 257 22.09 13.78 -5.73
CA GLY A 257 22.98 14.26 -4.68
C GLY A 257 22.58 15.63 -4.13
N GLU A 258 21.29 15.97 -4.16
CA GLU A 258 20.71 17.22 -3.65
C GLU A 258 19.89 16.96 -2.37
N PRO A 259 20.49 16.54 -1.23
CA PRO A 259 19.76 16.05 -0.06
C PRO A 259 18.91 17.14 0.61
N ALA A 260 19.30 18.41 0.58
CA ALA A 260 18.51 19.50 1.15
C ALA A 260 17.18 19.67 0.42
N ALA A 261 17.20 19.73 -0.91
CA ALA A 261 16.01 19.84 -1.74
C ALA A 261 15.16 18.57 -1.66
N ALA A 262 15.80 17.39 -1.58
CA ALA A 262 15.10 16.14 -1.41
C ALA A 262 14.31 16.11 -0.08
N MET A 263 14.92 16.52 1.04
CA MET A 263 14.25 16.55 2.35
C MET A 263 13.07 17.51 2.36
N GLN A 264 13.17 18.68 1.75
CA GLN A 264 12.04 19.60 1.64
C GLN A 264 10.82 18.90 0.98
N HIS A 265 11.03 18.17 -0.09
CA HIS A 265 9.95 17.43 -0.74
C HIS A 265 9.42 16.25 0.11
N PHE A 266 10.26 15.58 0.89
CA PHE A 266 9.81 14.53 1.81
C PHE A 266 8.99 15.11 2.97
N ASP A 267 9.38 16.27 3.50
CA ASP A 267 8.65 17.00 4.55
C ASP A 267 7.28 17.50 4.03
N ASP A 268 7.23 18.03 2.80
CA ASP A 268 5.99 18.45 2.14
C ASP A 268 5.05 17.24 1.94
N ALA A 269 5.59 16.08 1.58
CA ALA A 269 4.82 14.85 1.45
C ALA A 269 4.26 14.38 2.80
N ASP A 270 5.04 14.46 3.87
CA ASP A 270 4.61 14.07 5.21
C ASP A 270 3.54 15.02 5.77
N ALA A 271 3.68 16.33 5.52
CA ALA A 271 2.67 17.32 5.88
C ALA A 271 1.33 17.06 5.16
N LEU A 272 1.36 16.71 3.86
CA LEU A 272 0.16 16.32 3.12
C LEU A 272 -0.46 15.06 3.69
N ARG A 273 0.34 14.03 4.01
CA ARG A 273 -0.14 12.81 4.62
C ARG A 273 -0.81 13.06 5.96
N SER A 274 -0.19 13.84 6.84
CA SER A 274 -0.74 14.22 8.14
C SER A 274 -2.06 14.99 8.04
N SER A 275 -2.28 15.69 6.92
CA SER A 275 -3.57 16.32 6.63
C SER A 275 -4.67 15.34 6.20
N LEU A 276 -4.29 14.18 5.63
CA LEU A 276 -5.22 13.13 5.20
C LEU A 276 -5.63 12.21 6.36
N VAL A 277 -4.66 11.81 7.17
CA VAL A 277 -4.89 10.90 8.30
C VAL A 277 -4.02 11.31 9.48
N ARG A 278 -4.66 11.54 10.61
CA ARG A 278 -3.99 11.84 11.87
C ARG A 278 -3.64 10.55 12.61
N PHE A 279 -2.38 10.40 12.97
CA PHE A 279 -1.95 9.31 13.82
C PHE A 279 -2.16 9.66 15.31
N ASP A 280 -2.81 8.76 16.05
CA ASP A 280 -2.99 8.91 17.49
C ASP A 280 -1.85 8.20 18.23
N THR A 281 -0.81 8.96 18.53
CA THR A 281 0.38 8.49 19.23
C THR A 281 0.06 7.92 20.60
N ALA A 282 -0.79 8.61 21.38
CA ALA A 282 -1.13 8.20 22.73
C ALA A 282 -1.92 6.88 22.73
N ALA A 283 -2.86 6.73 21.80
CA ALA A 283 -3.60 5.47 21.64
C ALA A 283 -2.69 4.32 21.21
N PHE A 284 -1.70 4.58 20.34
CA PHE A 284 -0.74 3.56 19.91
C PHE A 284 0.20 3.13 21.04
N GLU A 285 0.75 4.08 21.80
CA GLU A 285 1.59 3.78 22.96
C GLU A 285 0.81 3.00 24.02
N ALA A 286 -0.40 3.45 24.37
CA ALA A 286 -1.27 2.74 25.30
C ALA A 286 -1.63 1.32 24.82
N ARG A 287 -1.78 1.12 23.52
CA ARG A 287 -1.96 -0.20 22.92
C ARG A 287 -0.76 -1.10 23.15
N VAL A 288 0.44 -0.58 22.93
CA VAL A 288 1.69 -1.33 23.15
C VAL A 288 1.82 -1.74 24.62
N GLU A 289 1.57 -0.83 25.56
CA GLU A 289 1.62 -1.15 27.00
C GLU A 289 0.59 -2.24 27.34
N ARG A 290 -0.64 -2.15 26.84
CA ARG A 290 -1.64 -3.22 27.06
C ARG A 290 -1.19 -4.58 26.51
N LEU A 291 -0.50 -4.62 25.38
CA LEU A 291 0.05 -5.88 24.84
C LEU A 291 1.16 -6.43 25.74
N ILE A 292 2.04 -5.58 26.25
CA ILE A 292 3.10 -5.95 27.20
C ILE A 292 2.47 -6.53 28.48
N ASP A 293 1.50 -5.85 29.04
CA ASP A 293 0.82 -6.28 30.27
C ASP A 293 0.05 -7.59 30.09
N HIS A 294 -0.51 -7.81 28.89
CA HIS A 294 -1.32 -9.00 28.62
C HIS A 294 -0.46 -10.25 28.43
N PHE A 295 0.63 -10.17 27.67
CA PHE A 295 1.47 -11.34 27.33
C PHE A 295 2.54 -11.59 28.39
N THR A 296 2.12 -12.00 29.58
CA THR A 296 3.03 -12.33 30.68
C THR A 296 3.80 -13.64 30.43
N PRO A 297 4.97 -13.84 31.08
CA PRO A 297 5.70 -15.11 31.02
C PRO A 297 4.82 -16.32 31.38
N ASP A 298 3.95 -16.16 32.39
CA ASP A 298 3.01 -17.21 32.82
C ASP A 298 1.99 -17.56 31.74
N LEU A 299 1.44 -16.58 31.02
CA LEU A 299 0.51 -16.82 29.92
C LEU A 299 1.20 -17.59 28.79
N ILE A 300 2.41 -17.16 28.40
CA ILE A 300 3.19 -17.82 27.34
C ILE A 300 3.53 -19.26 27.74
N ALA A 301 3.95 -19.52 28.98
CA ALA A 301 4.30 -20.84 29.46
C ALA A 301 3.09 -21.82 29.52
N ARG A 302 1.92 -21.33 29.93
CA ARG A 302 0.71 -22.17 30.08
C ARG A 302 0.04 -22.54 28.77
N ALA A 303 0.16 -21.69 27.75
CA ALA A 303 -0.57 -21.86 26.51
C ALA A 303 0.25 -22.57 25.40
N SER A 304 1.51 -22.90 25.67
CA SER A 304 2.41 -23.58 24.71
C SER A 304 1.90 -24.93 24.17
N ASP A 305 0.96 -25.57 24.85
CA ASP A 305 0.42 -26.89 24.47
C ASP A 305 -0.90 -26.81 23.67
N GLY A 306 -1.48 -25.61 23.53
CA GLY A 306 -2.82 -25.44 22.93
C GLY A 306 -2.84 -25.12 21.44
N GLY A 307 -1.73 -24.79 20.83
CA GLY A 307 -1.65 -24.36 19.43
C GLY A 307 -1.33 -25.47 18.43
N SER A 308 -1.19 -25.09 17.15
CA SER A 308 -0.80 -26.03 16.09
C SER A 308 0.62 -26.55 16.28
N SER A 309 0.79 -27.88 16.21
CA SER A 309 2.12 -28.54 16.26
C SER A 309 2.90 -28.47 14.94
N ASP A 310 2.37 -27.84 13.91
CA ASP A 310 2.98 -27.69 12.60
C ASP A 310 4.11 -26.65 12.64
N ALA A 311 5.26 -27.00 12.08
CA ALA A 311 6.46 -26.15 12.05
C ALA A 311 6.71 -25.49 10.67
N THR A 312 5.77 -25.58 9.74
CA THR A 312 5.92 -25.07 8.38
C THR A 312 6.00 -23.54 8.37
N ALA A 313 5.33 -22.86 9.31
CA ALA A 313 5.23 -21.40 9.35
C ALA A 313 6.55 -20.72 9.76
N VAL A 314 7.01 -19.75 8.97
CA VAL A 314 8.09 -18.81 9.27
C VAL A 314 7.56 -17.39 9.12
N LEU A 315 7.43 -16.66 10.22
CA LEU A 315 6.88 -15.30 10.20
C LEU A 315 8.02 -14.28 10.32
N ILE A 316 8.14 -13.42 9.30
CA ILE A 316 9.17 -12.38 9.22
C ILE A 316 8.53 -11.05 9.56
N MET A 317 8.97 -10.44 10.65
CA MET A 317 8.35 -9.26 11.25
C MET A 317 9.39 -8.23 11.72
N GLY A 318 8.92 -7.04 12.06
CA GLY A 318 9.73 -5.91 12.54
C GLY A 318 9.11 -4.60 12.10
N LEU A 319 9.85 -3.52 12.17
CA LEU A 319 9.41 -2.24 11.61
C LEU A 319 9.44 -2.29 10.05
N PRO A 320 8.55 -1.57 9.36
CA PRO A 320 8.70 -1.35 7.93
C PRO A 320 10.12 -0.83 7.62
N ARG A 321 10.73 -1.28 6.53
CA ARG A 321 12.10 -0.88 6.13
C ARG A 321 13.25 -1.42 7.00
N SER A 322 13.01 -2.36 7.89
CA SER A 322 14.05 -3.03 8.68
C SER A 322 14.79 -4.17 7.96
N GLY A 323 14.48 -4.43 6.66
CA GLY A 323 15.13 -5.50 5.90
C GLY A 323 14.29 -6.78 5.76
N THR A 324 13.04 -6.79 6.20
CA THR A 324 12.14 -7.95 6.15
C THR A 324 12.00 -8.56 4.74
N THR A 325 11.96 -7.73 3.68
CA THR A 325 11.89 -8.21 2.29
C THR A 325 13.17 -8.93 1.87
N LEU A 326 14.35 -8.46 2.30
CA LEU A 326 15.62 -9.12 2.02
C LEU A 326 15.69 -10.49 2.70
N VAL A 327 15.28 -10.58 3.97
CA VAL A 327 15.24 -11.84 4.72
C VAL A 327 14.29 -12.84 4.05
N GLU A 328 13.13 -12.38 3.58
CA GLU A 328 12.22 -13.25 2.84
C GLU A 328 12.79 -13.72 1.50
N GLN A 329 13.47 -12.82 0.75
CA GLN A 329 14.13 -13.20 -0.50
C GLN A 329 15.21 -14.27 -0.26
N ILE A 330 16.02 -14.12 0.78
CA ILE A 330 17.03 -15.11 1.17
C ILE A 330 16.37 -16.46 1.45
N LEU A 331 15.36 -16.50 2.33
CA LEU A 331 14.69 -17.74 2.71
C LEU A 331 13.97 -18.38 1.52
N SER A 332 13.26 -17.59 0.73
CA SER A 332 12.52 -18.10 -0.44
C SER A 332 13.41 -18.46 -1.64
N SER A 333 14.71 -18.20 -1.56
CA SER A 333 15.70 -18.74 -2.52
C SER A 333 16.03 -20.20 -2.23
N HIS A 334 15.74 -20.69 -1.01
CA HIS A 334 15.95 -22.08 -0.66
C HIS A 334 14.90 -22.98 -1.34
N PRO A 335 15.28 -24.11 -2.00
CA PRO A 335 14.34 -24.94 -2.77
C PRO A 335 13.22 -25.58 -1.95
N GLN A 336 13.38 -25.72 -0.63
CA GLN A 336 12.36 -26.26 0.28
C GLN A 336 11.54 -25.16 0.98
N ALA A 337 11.75 -23.89 0.65
CA ALA A 337 11.00 -22.78 1.25
C ALA A 337 10.17 -22.04 0.19
N HIS A 338 8.98 -21.59 0.58
CA HIS A 338 8.09 -20.79 -0.27
C HIS A 338 7.86 -19.41 0.35
N GLY A 339 8.01 -18.36 -0.47
CA GLY A 339 7.74 -16.99 -0.05
C GLY A 339 6.27 -16.62 -0.20
N GLY A 340 5.52 -16.55 0.90
CA GLY A 340 4.10 -16.21 0.90
C GLY A 340 3.79 -14.71 0.77
N GLY A 341 4.80 -13.84 0.94
CA GLY A 341 4.62 -12.38 0.89
C GLY A 341 3.94 -11.81 2.14
N GLU A 342 3.18 -10.73 1.96
CA GLU A 342 2.45 -10.08 3.05
C GLU A 342 1.04 -10.67 3.17
N LEU A 343 0.83 -11.51 4.20
CA LEU A 343 -0.46 -12.13 4.46
C LEU A 343 -1.26 -11.32 5.50
N PRO A 344 -2.49 -10.89 5.19
CA PRO A 344 -3.26 -10.01 6.09
C PRO A 344 -3.90 -10.73 7.28
N PHE A 345 -3.71 -12.06 7.41
CA PHE A 345 -4.38 -12.88 8.41
C PHE A 345 -4.23 -12.31 9.84
N TRP A 346 -3.01 -12.12 10.29
CA TRP A 346 -2.75 -11.66 11.66
C TRP A 346 -3.16 -10.20 11.88
N THR A 347 -3.09 -9.35 10.85
CA THR A 347 -3.60 -7.98 10.93
C THR A 347 -5.11 -7.99 11.19
N VAL A 348 -5.87 -8.85 10.51
CA VAL A 348 -7.34 -8.93 10.66
C VAL A 348 -7.74 -9.70 11.92
N ARG A 349 -7.18 -10.90 12.11
CA ARG A 349 -7.55 -11.78 13.22
C ARG A 349 -6.98 -11.29 14.54
N GLY A 350 -5.75 -10.75 14.54
CA GLY A 350 -5.10 -10.19 15.71
C GLY A 350 -5.83 -8.96 16.23
N ALA A 351 -6.26 -8.04 15.37
CA ALA A 351 -7.05 -6.88 15.78
C ALA A 351 -8.38 -7.29 16.45
N ARG A 352 -9.09 -8.27 15.88
CA ARG A 352 -10.32 -8.81 16.48
C ARG A 352 -10.06 -9.50 17.81
N TRP A 353 -8.95 -10.23 17.90
CA TRP A 353 -8.57 -10.90 19.13
C TRP A 353 -8.21 -9.88 20.22
N GLU A 354 -7.46 -8.83 19.89
CA GLU A 354 -7.11 -7.75 20.82
C GLU A 354 -8.36 -7.05 21.34
N GLU A 355 -9.30 -6.70 20.48
CA GLU A 355 -10.57 -6.10 20.89
C GLU A 355 -11.34 -6.99 21.86
N ALA A 356 -11.37 -8.30 21.61
CA ALA A 356 -12.07 -9.25 22.45
C ALA A 356 -11.40 -9.53 23.79
N ASN A 357 -10.07 -9.62 23.85
CA ASN A 357 -9.34 -10.16 24.99
C ASN A 357 -8.57 -9.10 25.79
N VAL A 358 -8.03 -8.10 25.13
CA VAL A 358 -7.25 -7.03 25.78
C VAL A 358 -8.15 -5.87 26.19
N ASN A 359 -9.20 -5.60 25.43
CA ASN A 359 -10.17 -4.52 25.71
C ASN A 359 -11.44 -5.00 26.44
N GLY A 360 -11.55 -6.29 26.77
CA GLY A 360 -12.61 -6.82 27.65
C GLY A 360 -13.97 -7.11 26.98
N ALA A 361 -14.05 -7.28 25.68
CA ALA A 361 -15.31 -7.29 24.93
C ALA A 361 -15.88 -8.67 24.52
N LYS A 362 -15.40 -9.83 24.96
CA LYS A 362 -16.01 -11.17 24.80
C LYS A 362 -15.07 -12.34 24.40
N PRO A 363 -15.57 -13.64 24.43
CA PRO A 363 -14.73 -14.79 24.70
C PRO A 363 -13.68 -15.04 23.64
N ALA A 364 -12.53 -15.50 24.14
CA ALA A 364 -11.33 -15.87 23.43
C ALA A 364 -11.62 -16.71 22.18
N LEU A 365 -11.10 -16.28 21.03
CA LEU A 365 -10.83 -17.19 19.93
C LEU A 365 -9.83 -18.23 20.47
N ASP A 366 -10.19 -19.50 20.33
CA ASP A 366 -9.31 -20.62 20.69
C ASP A 366 -8.02 -20.56 19.84
N PHE A 367 -6.87 -20.60 20.48
CA PHE A 367 -5.57 -20.55 19.81
C PHE A 367 -5.39 -21.71 18.81
N ALA A 368 -5.95 -22.90 19.12
CA ALA A 368 -5.93 -24.03 18.21
C ALA A 368 -6.72 -23.75 16.93
N THR A 369 -7.88 -23.13 17.04
CA THR A 369 -8.70 -22.72 15.89
C THR A 369 -7.97 -21.68 15.03
N LEU A 370 -7.38 -20.63 15.65
CA LEU A 370 -6.58 -19.64 14.93
C LEU A 370 -5.38 -20.26 14.21
N GLY A 371 -4.67 -21.14 14.90
CA GLY A 371 -3.53 -21.87 14.33
C GLY A 371 -3.94 -22.74 13.14
N ALA A 372 -5.04 -23.50 13.27
CA ALA A 372 -5.56 -24.37 12.20
C ALA A 372 -6.02 -23.56 10.96
N GLU A 373 -6.74 -22.46 11.17
CA GLU A 373 -7.17 -21.57 10.07
C GLU A 373 -5.96 -21.01 9.31
N TYR A 374 -4.96 -20.51 10.04
CA TYR A 374 -3.75 -19.95 9.44
C TYR A 374 -2.92 -21.00 8.68
N MET A 375 -2.70 -22.17 9.31
CA MET A 375 -1.98 -23.27 8.65
C MET A 375 -2.70 -23.76 7.41
N GLY A 376 -4.04 -23.78 7.42
CA GLY A 376 -4.84 -24.07 6.22
C GLY A 376 -4.53 -23.11 5.06
N GLN A 377 -4.36 -21.82 5.34
CA GLN A 377 -3.96 -20.83 4.31
C GLN A 377 -2.54 -21.08 3.80
N LEU A 378 -1.58 -21.34 4.69
CA LEU A 378 -0.19 -21.60 4.28
C LEU A 378 -0.07 -22.87 3.44
N HIS A 379 -0.76 -23.95 3.81
CA HIS A 379 -0.79 -25.20 3.03
C HIS A 379 -1.46 -25.01 1.66
N ALA A 380 -2.48 -24.13 1.57
CA ALA A 380 -3.09 -23.81 0.29
C ALA A 380 -2.13 -23.06 -0.66
N LEU A 381 -1.21 -22.26 -0.10
CA LEU A 381 -0.18 -21.54 -0.89
C LEU A 381 0.91 -22.51 -1.41
N ALA A 382 1.40 -23.42 -0.56
CA ALA A 382 2.54 -24.26 -0.92
C ALA A 382 2.55 -25.60 -0.15
N ARG A 383 1.80 -26.58 -0.61
CA ARG A 383 1.62 -27.90 0.05
C ARG A 383 2.91 -28.71 0.20
N GLN A 384 3.89 -28.51 -0.67
CA GLN A 384 5.13 -29.30 -0.70
C GLN A 384 6.31 -28.59 -0.05
N ALA A 385 6.18 -27.33 0.34
CA ALA A 385 7.25 -26.59 0.97
C ALA A 385 7.43 -27.03 2.43
N LEU A 386 8.68 -27.26 2.83
CA LEU A 386 9.02 -27.53 4.22
C LEU A 386 8.81 -26.28 5.10
N ARG A 387 9.02 -25.10 4.51
CA ARG A 387 8.79 -23.82 5.17
C ARG A 387 8.02 -22.89 4.24
N VAL A 388 7.05 -22.17 4.79
CA VAL A 388 6.30 -21.11 4.11
C VAL A 388 6.46 -19.82 4.90
N THR A 389 6.97 -18.77 4.26
CA THR A 389 7.14 -17.47 4.93
C THR A 389 5.88 -16.65 4.84
N ASP A 390 5.56 -15.94 5.92
CA ASP A 390 4.66 -14.77 5.95
C ASP A 390 5.51 -13.57 6.36
N LYS A 391 5.69 -12.63 5.45
CA LYS A 391 6.48 -11.44 5.71
C LYS A 391 5.55 -10.23 5.82
N MET A 392 5.01 -10.01 6.99
CA MET A 392 4.23 -8.83 7.34
C MET A 392 4.94 -8.09 8.48
N PRO A 393 5.57 -6.92 8.21
CA PRO A 393 6.38 -6.23 9.22
C PRO A 393 5.63 -6.02 10.54
N LEU A 394 4.42 -5.49 10.52
CA LEU A 394 3.64 -5.18 11.71
C LEU A 394 3.06 -6.41 12.45
N ASN A 395 3.31 -7.64 11.97
CA ASN A 395 3.04 -8.86 12.76
C ASN A 395 3.84 -8.88 14.07
N ILE A 396 4.84 -8.01 14.23
CA ILE A 396 5.55 -7.81 15.50
C ILE A 396 4.61 -7.41 16.65
N LEU A 397 3.50 -6.74 16.36
CA LEU A 397 2.48 -6.42 17.36
C LEU A 397 1.75 -7.68 17.88
N TRP A 398 1.73 -8.73 17.09
CA TRP A 398 1.01 -9.96 17.35
C TRP A 398 1.90 -11.15 17.73
N ALA A 399 3.23 -10.94 17.94
CA ALA A 399 4.19 -12.02 18.13
C ALA A 399 3.80 -12.98 19.27
N GLY A 400 3.28 -12.47 20.39
CA GLY A 400 2.76 -13.29 21.49
C GLY A 400 1.56 -14.13 21.07
N LEU A 401 0.56 -13.54 20.42
CA LEU A 401 -0.62 -14.26 19.91
C LEU A 401 -0.24 -15.32 18.88
N ILE A 402 0.66 -14.97 17.97
CA ILE A 402 1.16 -15.89 16.93
C ILE A 402 1.85 -17.08 17.59
N HIS A 403 2.68 -16.84 18.61
CA HIS A 403 3.34 -17.93 19.32
C HIS A 403 2.36 -18.87 20.03
N LEU A 404 1.31 -18.31 20.67
CA LEU A 404 0.30 -19.12 21.32
C LEU A 404 -0.53 -19.98 20.34
N ALA A 405 -0.82 -19.43 19.15
CA ALA A 405 -1.52 -20.18 18.11
C ALA A 405 -0.61 -21.17 17.35
N LEU A 406 0.69 -20.85 17.25
CA LEU A 406 1.69 -21.57 16.46
C LEU A 406 2.99 -21.75 17.26
N PRO A 407 3.00 -22.55 18.34
CA PRO A 407 4.16 -22.67 19.24
C PRO A 407 5.43 -23.25 18.57
N ARG A 408 5.28 -23.88 17.41
CA ARG A 408 6.40 -24.44 16.62
C ARG A 408 6.83 -23.58 15.44
N ALA A 409 6.14 -22.47 15.16
CA ALA A 409 6.55 -21.52 14.13
C ALA A 409 7.88 -20.85 14.49
N THR A 410 8.65 -20.47 13.47
CA THR A 410 9.83 -19.62 13.62
C THR A 410 9.42 -18.16 13.41
N LEU A 411 9.59 -17.33 14.44
CA LEU A 411 9.33 -15.90 14.41
C LEU A 411 10.67 -15.18 14.20
N ILE A 412 10.81 -14.48 13.07
CA ILE A 412 12.04 -13.77 12.72
C ILE A 412 11.79 -12.27 12.87
N HIS A 413 12.46 -11.66 13.85
CA HIS A 413 12.48 -10.24 14.04
C HIS A 413 13.65 -9.59 13.32
N CYS A 414 13.36 -8.78 12.28
CA CYS A 414 14.37 -8.00 11.57
C CYS A 414 14.66 -6.70 12.33
N ARG A 415 15.88 -6.56 12.83
CA ARG A 415 16.39 -5.36 13.51
C ARG A 415 17.21 -4.49 12.56
N ARG A 416 17.15 -3.20 12.76
CA ARG A 416 17.96 -2.19 12.08
C ARG A 416 18.00 -0.93 12.94
N ALA A 417 19.02 -0.08 12.75
CA ALA A 417 19.11 1.20 13.43
C ALA A 417 17.84 2.05 13.24
N GLY A 418 17.24 2.52 14.35
CA GLY A 418 15.95 3.23 14.32
C GLY A 418 15.96 4.46 13.42
N ILE A 419 17.08 5.20 13.40
CA ILE A 419 17.24 6.38 12.53
C ILE A 419 17.27 6.01 11.03
N ASP A 420 17.91 4.90 10.64
CA ASP A 420 17.89 4.44 9.24
C ASP A 420 16.50 3.93 8.83
N ILE A 421 15.77 3.30 9.76
CA ILE A 421 14.36 2.94 9.56
C ILE A 421 13.53 4.21 9.36
N ALA A 422 13.63 5.18 10.27
CA ALA A 422 12.86 6.42 10.25
C ALA A 422 13.07 7.20 8.95
N THR A 423 14.31 7.45 8.57
CA THR A 423 14.64 8.15 7.32
C THR A 423 14.18 7.37 6.09
N SER A 424 14.23 6.03 6.12
CA SER A 424 13.72 5.20 5.02
C SER A 424 12.18 5.22 4.92
N ILE A 425 11.47 5.23 6.05
CA ILE A 425 10.01 5.36 6.10
C ILE A 425 9.60 6.74 5.58
N HIS A 426 10.22 7.81 6.07
CA HIS A 426 9.91 9.18 5.71
C HIS A 426 9.98 9.45 4.20
N ARG A 427 10.88 8.76 3.49
CA ARG A 427 11.10 8.84 2.04
C ARG A 427 10.29 7.84 1.21
N THR A 428 9.38 7.09 1.84
CA THR A 428 8.64 6.02 1.17
C THR A 428 7.14 6.28 1.25
N TYR A 429 6.44 6.10 0.13
CA TYR A 429 4.98 6.10 0.16
C TYR A 429 4.46 4.88 0.92
N PHE A 430 3.65 5.15 1.91
CA PHE A 430 2.75 4.18 2.52
C PHE A 430 1.33 4.67 2.30
N ASN A 431 0.43 3.73 2.04
CA ASN A 431 -0.99 4.05 1.96
C ASN A 431 -1.41 4.83 3.22
N PRO A 432 -2.01 6.03 3.09
CA PRO A 432 -2.40 6.86 4.23
C PRO A 432 -3.30 6.16 5.24
N TYR A 433 -4.09 5.18 4.79
CA TYR A 433 -4.99 4.40 5.64
C TYR A 433 -4.29 3.29 6.45
N VAL A 434 -2.99 3.05 6.24
CA VAL A 434 -2.18 2.18 7.10
C VAL A 434 -1.84 2.93 8.38
N SER A 435 -2.21 2.37 9.53
CA SER A 435 -2.07 2.99 10.85
C SER A 435 -0.61 2.97 11.36
N PHE A 436 0.32 3.55 10.60
CA PHE A 436 1.71 3.76 11.03
C PHE A 436 2.21 5.12 10.51
N PRO A 437 2.86 5.96 11.37
CA PRO A 437 3.31 7.30 10.98
C PRO A 437 4.51 7.23 10.03
N THR A 438 4.74 8.30 9.25
CA THR A 438 5.84 8.37 8.27
C THR A 438 6.85 9.47 8.56
N GLY A 439 6.60 10.31 9.53
CA GLY A 439 7.50 11.40 9.88
C GLY A 439 7.22 12.01 11.24
N GLY A 440 7.94 13.09 11.53
CA GLY A 440 7.73 13.87 12.73
C GLY A 440 8.02 13.14 14.04
N ALA A 441 7.48 13.69 15.13
CA ALA A 441 7.59 13.12 16.46
C ALA A 441 6.77 11.83 16.61
N GLU A 442 5.69 11.69 15.85
CA GLU A 442 4.83 10.51 15.84
C GLU A 442 5.59 9.25 15.38
N LEU A 443 6.44 9.38 14.36
CA LEU A 443 7.27 8.27 13.90
C LEU A 443 8.30 7.87 14.96
N VAL A 444 8.93 8.85 15.61
CA VAL A 444 9.89 8.61 16.71
C VAL A 444 9.21 7.85 17.85
N ALA A 445 8.04 8.31 18.28
CA ALA A 445 7.28 7.69 19.36
C ALA A 445 6.86 6.25 19.00
N ALA A 446 6.37 6.04 17.77
CA ALA A 446 5.95 4.71 17.30
C ALA A 446 7.13 3.73 17.23
N ILE A 447 8.31 4.16 16.76
CA ILE A 447 9.52 3.33 16.73
C ILE A 447 9.90 2.93 18.15
N ARG A 448 9.98 3.88 19.09
CA ARG A 448 10.31 3.61 20.50
C ARG A 448 9.30 2.68 21.17
N ALA A 449 8.01 2.85 20.88
CA ALA A 449 6.97 1.95 21.40
C ALA A 449 7.18 0.51 20.90
N VAL A 450 7.46 0.31 19.60
CA VAL A 450 7.74 -1.01 19.06
C VAL A 450 9.06 -1.58 19.61
N GLU A 451 10.08 -0.77 19.86
CA GLU A 451 11.32 -1.20 20.52
C GLU A 451 11.07 -1.73 21.93
N ARG A 452 10.21 -1.05 22.73
CA ARG A 452 9.79 -1.55 24.07
C ARG A 452 9.06 -2.89 23.96
N LEU A 453 8.11 -2.99 23.04
CA LEU A 453 7.39 -4.24 22.79
C LEU A 453 8.33 -5.38 22.39
N THR A 454 9.30 -5.08 21.55
CA THR A 454 10.28 -6.08 21.08
C THR A 454 11.21 -6.53 22.22
N ALA A 455 11.59 -5.61 23.12
CA ALA A 455 12.33 -5.98 24.33
C ALA A 455 11.53 -6.96 25.17
N HIS A 456 10.23 -6.71 25.37
CA HIS A 456 9.33 -7.63 26.06
C HIS A 456 9.26 -9.00 25.37
N TRP A 457 9.14 -9.05 24.01
CA TRP A 457 9.12 -10.33 23.30
C TRP A 457 10.39 -11.16 23.51
N ARG A 458 11.57 -10.52 23.63
CA ARG A 458 12.82 -11.23 23.93
C ARG A 458 12.81 -11.88 25.31
N GLU A 459 12.09 -11.31 26.28
CA GLU A 459 12.00 -11.82 27.64
C GLU A 459 11.00 -12.97 27.76
N VAL A 460 9.86 -12.88 27.09
CA VAL A 460 8.75 -13.81 27.30
C VAL A 460 8.68 -14.94 26.26
N LEU A 461 9.16 -14.74 25.03
CA LEU A 461 9.11 -15.76 23.99
C LEU A 461 10.33 -16.68 24.05
N PRO A 462 10.19 -17.99 23.72
CA PRO A 462 11.32 -18.90 23.68
C PRO A 462 12.40 -18.45 22.68
N ALA A 463 13.65 -18.35 23.12
CA ALA A 463 14.76 -17.84 22.30
C ALA A 463 15.05 -18.69 21.04
N ASN A 464 14.64 -19.96 21.03
CA ASN A 464 14.73 -20.82 19.84
C ASN A 464 13.55 -20.67 18.88
N ARG A 465 12.57 -19.81 19.19
CA ARG A 465 11.41 -19.50 18.36
C ARG A 465 11.37 -18.05 17.92
N PHE A 466 11.84 -17.11 18.75
CA PHE A 466 11.95 -15.69 18.44
C PHE A 466 13.41 -15.36 18.10
N ILE A 467 13.71 -15.35 16.79
CA ILE A 467 15.06 -15.20 16.24
C ILE A 467 15.26 -13.77 15.77
N GLU A 468 16.34 -13.13 16.19
CA GLU A 468 16.68 -11.80 15.71
C GLU A 468 17.68 -11.86 14.54
N VAL A 469 17.40 -11.08 13.51
CA VAL A 469 18.29 -10.84 12.36
C VAL A 469 18.63 -9.35 12.34
N ASP A 470 19.89 -9.05 12.57
CA ASP A 470 20.44 -7.72 12.50
C ASP A 470 20.80 -7.38 11.05
N TYR A 471 20.18 -6.32 10.51
CA TYR A 471 20.35 -5.91 9.12
C TYR A 471 21.80 -5.50 8.80
N GLU A 472 22.44 -4.78 9.72
CA GLU A 472 23.80 -4.31 9.56
C GLU A 472 24.79 -5.50 9.50
N GLN A 473 24.60 -6.50 10.36
CA GLN A 473 25.40 -7.74 10.30
C GLN A 473 25.13 -8.51 9.01
N LEU A 474 23.85 -8.62 8.60
CA LEU A 474 23.48 -9.29 7.35
C LEU A 474 24.11 -8.62 6.13
N ALA A 475 24.15 -7.29 6.10
CA ALA A 475 24.75 -6.53 5.01
C ALA A 475 26.28 -6.53 5.04
N CYS A 476 26.90 -6.55 6.24
CA CYS A 476 28.35 -6.52 6.39
C CYS A 476 29.01 -7.90 6.22
N ALA A 477 28.36 -8.96 6.68
CA ALA A 477 28.83 -10.33 6.63
C ALA A 477 27.69 -11.28 6.20
N PRO A 478 27.29 -11.27 4.92
CA PRO A 478 26.09 -11.97 4.46
C PRO A 478 26.12 -13.47 4.75
N GLU A 479 27.18 -14.17 4.33
CA GLU A 479 27.22 -15.63 4.41
C GLU A 479 27.06 -16.17 5.84
N PRO A 480 27.82 -15.73 6.87
CA PRO A 480 27.60 -16.21 8.23
C PRO A 480 26.21 -15.90 8.77
N ALA A 481 25.64 -14.73 8.43
CA ALA A 481 24.31 -14.35 8.87
C ALA A 481 23.23 -15.22 8.20
N ILE A 482 23.35 -15.46 6.90
CA ILE A 482 22.43 -16.30 6.13
C ILE A 482 22.51 -17.76 6.61
N ARG A 483 23.71 -18.31 6.87
CA ARG A 483 23.85 -19.67 7.40
C ARG A 483 23.11 -19.83 8.74
N ARG A 484 23.26 -18.87 9.65
CA ARG A 484 22.51 -18.87 10.93
C ARG A 484 21.00 -18.80 10.72
N LEU A 485 20.55 -17.95 9.80
CA LEU A 485 19.12 -17.79 9.47
C LEU A 485 18.52 -19.10 8.92
N ILE A 486 19.17 -19.75 7.95
CA ILE A 486 18.73 -21.00 7.34
C ILE A 486 18.68 -22.13 8.40
N ALA A 487 19.71 -22.25 9.23
CA ALA A 487 19.76 -23.23 10.33
C ALA A 487 18.64 -22.98 11.36
N ALA A 488 18.37 -21.73 11.73
CA ALA A 488 17.30 -21.37 12.66
C ALA A 488 15.90 -21.73 12.13
N CYS A 489 15.72 -21.74 10.80
CA CYS A 489 14.50 -22.22 10.15
C CYS A 489 14.44 -23.76 10.02
N GLY A 490 15.46 -24.49 10.50
CA GLY A 490 15.55 -25.94 10.37
C GLY A 490 15.69 -26.41 8.92
N LEU A 491 16.35 -25.61 8.08
CA LEU A 491 16.66 -25.94 6.69
C LEU A 491 18.14 -26.33 6.56
N SER A 492 18.45 -27.25 5.63
CA SER A 492 19.83 -27.54 5.24
C SER A 492 20.40 -26.33 4.47
N TRP A 493 21.76 -26.25 4.44
CA TRP A 493 22.37 -25.17 3.67
C TRP A 493 22.15 -25.34 2.17
N ASP A 494 21.82 -24.23 1.49
CA ASP A 494 21.76 -24.16 0.04
C ASP A 494 22.39 -22.83 -0.43
N GLU A 495 23.28 -22.90 -1.42
CA GLU A 495 24.03 -21.75 -1.93
C GLU A 495 23.15 -20.72 -2.66
N ALA A 496 21.96 -21.10 -3.15
CA ALA A 496 21.02 -20.17 -3.75
C ALA A 496 20.63 -19.04 -2.79
N CYS A 497 20.68 -19.29 -1.48
CA CYS A 497 20.40 -18.30 -0.45
C CYS A 497 21.41 -17.15 -0.40
N LEU A 498 22.62 -17.32 -0.97
CA LEU A 498 23.64 -16.26 -1.06
C LEU A 498 23.39 -15.26 -2.19
N ARG A 499 22.49 -15.58 -3.11
CA ARG A 499 22.16 -14.74 -4.27
C ARG A 499 20.66 -14.46 -4.35
N PRO A 500 20.09 -13.80 -3.32
CA PRO A 500 18.64 -13.53 -3.26
C PRO A 500 18.16 -12.65 -4.41
N GLU A 501 19.04 -11.87 -5.05
CA GLU A 501 18.74 -11.05 -6.22
C GLU A 501 18.33 -11.88 -7.45
N HIS A 502 18.74 -13.14 -7.53
CA HIS A 502 18.37 -14.06 -8.61
C HIS A 502 17.03 -14.77 -8.38
N ASN A 503 16.42 -14.61 -7.21
CA ASN A 503 15.12 -15.21 -6.91
C ASN A 503 14.03 -14.56 -7.79
N PRO A 504 13.35 -15.34 -8.67
CA PRO A 504 12.37 -14.81 -9.63
C PRO A 504 11.02 -14.46 -8.98
N ARG A 505 10.85 -14.67 -7.69
CA ARG A 505 9.59 -14.44 -6.97
C ARG A 505 9.05 -13.03 -7.18
N VAL A 506 7.75 -12.88 -7.32
CA VAL A 506 7.06 -11.59 -7.37
C VAL A 506 7.20 -10.87 -6.02
N ILE A 507 7.58 -9.58 -6.04
CA ILE A 507 7.74 -8.75 -4.84
C ILE A 507 6.80 -7.55 -4.93
N LYS A 508 5.77 -7.51 -4.07
CA LYS A 508 4.74 -6.46 -4.04
C LYS A 508 4.99 -5.37 -2.98
N THR A 509 6.24 -5.18 -2.55
CA THR A 509 6.59 -4.20 -1.51
C THR A 509 7.32 -2.98 -2.08
N PRO A 510 7.37 -1.86 -1.33
CA PRO A 510 8.18 -0.70 -1.74
C PRO A 510 9.67 -1.01 -1.92
N SER A 511 10.16 -2.14 -1.38
CA SER A 511 11.57 -2.56 -1.47
C SER A 511 11.89 -3.42 -2.70
N LYS A 512 10.95 -3.58 -3.65
CA LYS A 512 11.08 -4.52 -4.78
C LYS A 512 12.34 -4.32 -5.63
N TRP A 513 12.78 -3.08 -5.85
CA TRP A 513 14.00 -2.79 -6.60
C TRP A 513 15.26 -3.13 -5.78
N GLN A 514 15.30 -2.71 -4.51
CA GLN A 514 16.44 -2.96 -3.62
C GLN A 514 16.64 -4.48 -3.37
N ALA A 515 15.55 -5.22 -3.18
CA ALA A 515 15.61 -6.67 -2.91
C ALA A 515 16.08 -7.50 -4.13
N ARG A 516 16.19 -6.89 -5.31
CA ARG A 516 16.73 -7.49 -6.53
C ARG A 516 18.13 -6.96 -6.88
N GLN A 517 18.76 -6.26 -5.96
CA GLN A 517 20.17 -5.90 -6.04
C GLN A 517 20.99 -6.87 -5.20
N PRO A 518 22.26 -7.13 -5.52
CA PRO A 518 23.18 -7.81 -4.62
C PRO A 518 23.15 -7.18 -3.24
N ILE A 519 23.37 -7.97 -2.19
CA ILE A 519 23.42 -7.46 -0.82
C ILE A 519 24.55 -6.42 -0.72
N HIS A 520 24.21 -5.19 -0.30
CA HIS A 520 25.14 -4.06 -0.23
C HIS A 520 24.98 -3.28 1.09
N ARG A 521 25.95 -2.42 1.40
CA ARG A 521 26.02 -1.67 2.67
C ARG A 521 25.47 -0.24 2.59
N ASP A 522 25.06 0.23 1.42
CA ASP A 522 24.71 1.66 1.16
C ASP A 522 23.52 2.14 2.00
N ALA A 523 22.75 1.22 2.55
CA ALA A 523 21.63 1.54 3.41
C ALA A 523 22.00 1.67 4.89
N ILE A 524 23.24 1.30 5.28
CA ILE A 524 23.75 1.46 6.65
C ILE A 524 24.20 2.90 6.81
N GLU A 525 23.78 3.54 7.90
CA GLU A 525 24.05 4.96 8.20
C GLU A 525 23.66 5.92 7.07
N SER A 526 22.73 5.51 6.20
CA SER A 526 22.29 6.34 5.06
C SER A 526 21.64 7.66 5.48
N TRP A 527 21.23 7.77 6.73
CA TRP A 527 20.68 8.97 7.35
C TRP A 527 21.70 10.11 7.45
N ARG A 528 23.01 9.83 7.52
CA ARG A 528 24.07 10.85 7.72
C ARG A 528 24.05 11.93 6.66
N ARG A 529 23.70 11.61 5.42
CA ARG A 529 23.58 12.58 4.34
C ARG A 529 22.44 13.58 4.52
N TYR A 530 21.49 13.29 5.45
CA TYR A 530 20.37 14.15 5.79
C TYR A 530 20.49 14.76 7.20
N GLU A 531 21.60 14.54 7.89
CA GLU A 531 21.81 14.91 9.29
C GLU A 531 21.37 16.35 9.62
N PRO A 532 21.69 17.39 8.79
CA PRO A 532 21.27 18.76 9.07
C PRO A 532 19.76 19.00 8.99
N TRP A 533 18.99 18.09 8.37
CA TRP A 533 17.56 18.27 8.09
C TRP A 533 16.67 17.19 8.75
N LEU A 534 17.19 16.41 9.68
CA LEU A 534 16.44 15.31 10.32
C LEU A 534 15.26 15.80 11.16
N GLY A 535 15.25 17.08 11.61
CA GLY A 535 14.19 17.58 12.49
C GLY A 535 13.95 16.68 13.70
N PRO A 536 12.69 16.29 14.00
CA PRO A 536 12.37 15.40 15.12
C PRO A 536 13.04 14.02 15.05
N LEU A 537 13.36 13.52 13.85
CA LEU A 537 13.99 12.20 13.67
C LEU A 537 15.40 12.15 14.28
N ALA A 538 16.05 13.29 14.50
CA ALA A 538 17.35 13.37 15.19
C ALA A 538 17.33 12.73 16.59
N ALA A 539 16.17 12.63 17.23
CA ALA A 539 16.00 11.96 18.52
C ALA A 539 16.27 10.44 18.48
N LEU A 540 16.44 9.85 17.30
CA LEU A 540 16.81 8.44 17.08
C LEU A 540 18.28 8.25 16.73
N VAL A 541 19.06 9.30 16.62
CA VAL A 541 20.51 9.22 16.42
C VAL A 541 21.15 8.64 17.66
N PRO A 542 22.01 7.60 17.54
CA PRO A 542 22.67 6.92 18.67
C PRO A 542 23.52 7.84 19.53
#